data_231872259ba21a9c02df0162d4edba77
#
_entry.id   231872259ba21a9c02df0162d4edba77
#
_cell.length_a   1.000
_cell.length_b   1.000
_cell.length_c   1.000
_cell.angle_alpha   90.00
_cell.angle_beta   90.00
_cell.angle_gamma   90.00
#
_symmetry.space_group_name_H-M   'P 1'
#
loop_
_entity.id
_entity.type
_entity.pdbx_description
1 polymer ?
#
loop_
_entity_poly.entity_id
_entity_poly.type
_entity_poly.pdbx_seq_one_letter_code
_entity_poly.pdbx_strand_id
1 'polypeptide(L)'
;MGRGRHDTLAPVNHPAGARELAGGSSVSLVANASSAEVVAVKDGEASTPNAETACPEYTPTPLFAFDVQGARVTVWPAQPSGNARNRAGEGGEEDDDGDANRYTRDNHIGGSCGRDGIDCDNRIGDDGNCLNHIVYLHVYDGDGLDVLSECQRIGCPPFTLVAIKPACWNDDLTPWKCPGLFADDVPFAGRAQDQLRLLEEEIIPQVERECGKPNSPRICRTVAGYSLAGLFATWTALNSSAFSRIASASGSLWYPDFAHFATETPLACPIDCAYFSLGSKEAKTPSRLLRNVATGTDEVVAAFRSKGVPTQFESNPGNHFKEPALRMARGITWAISQQATNR
;
A
#
# COMPACT_ATOMS: atom_id res chain seq x y z
N MET A 1 -51.34 28.32 49.13
CA MET A 1 -51.09 29.74 49.49
C MET A 1 -49.62 30.06 49.22
N GLY A 2 -49.35 31.14 48.47
CA GLY A 2 -48.07 31.81 48.29
C GLY A 2 -47.35 31.47 46.95
N ARG A 3 -47.73 32.02 45.82
CA ARG A 3 -47.26 33.26 45.12
C ARG A 3 -45.72 33.42 45.26
N GLY A 4 -44.88 33.31 44.24
CA GLY A 4 -44.80 33.99 42.96
C GLY A 4 -43.58 34.92 42.99
N ARG A 5 -42.74 34.84 42.00
CA ARG A 5 -42.18 36.04 41.32
C ARG A 5 -41.33 35.64 40.12
N HIS A 6 -41.75 36.10 38.98
CA HIS A 6 -40.96 36.31 37.78
C HIS A 6 -39.95 37.44 38.04
N ASP A 7 -38.73 37.27 37.53
CA ASP A 7 -37.91 38.41 37.14
C ASP A 7 -37.23 38.11 35.79
N THR A 8 -37.75 38.82 34.81
CA THR A 8 -37.19 39.08 33.49
C THR A 8 -36.09 40.12 33.63
N LEU A 9 -34.93 39.90 33.07
CA LEU A 9 -34.02 40.97 32.67
C LEU A 9 -33.46 40.73 31.26
N ALA A 10 -33.53 41.81 30.48
CA ALA A 10 -33.33 42.00 29.07
C ALA A 10 -31.82 42.12 28.68
N PRO A 11 -31.51 42.23 27.38
CA PRO A 11 -30.21 41.97 26.80
C PRO A 11 -29.26 43.18 26.87
N VAL A 12 -27.96 42.91 26.92
CA VAL A 12 -26.93 43.94 26.80
C VAL A 12 -26.13 43.73 25.53
N ASN A 13 -26.03 44.85 24.79
CA ASN A 13 -25.43 45.06 23.50
C ASN A 13 -23.94 44.74 23.37
N HIS A 14 -23.59 44.36 22.13
CA HIS A 14 -22.24 44.43 21.55
C HIS A 14 -21.63 45.84 21.58
N PRO A 15 -20.29 45.94 21.49
CA PRO A 15 -19.78 46.54 20.28
C PRO A 15 -18.69 45.72 19.55
N ALA A 16 -18.74 45.95 18.24
CA ALA A 16 -17.77 45.50 17.25
C ALA A 16 -16.36 46.01 17.50
N GLY A 17 -15.38 45.18 17.23
CA GLY A 17 -13.97 45.56 17.16
C GLY A 17 -13.20 44.54 16.34
N ALA A 18 -13.12 44.80 15.03
CA ALA A 18 -12.25 44.09 14.13
C ALA A 18 -10.79 44.31 14.53
N ARG A 19 -10.04 43.22 14.65
CA ARG A 19 -8.58 43.19 14.46
C ARG A 19 -8.22 41.89 13.75
N GLU A 20 -7.90 42.01 12.46
CA GLU A 20 -7.04 41.08 11.74
C GLU A 20 -5.75 40.88 12.53
N LEU A 21 -5.41 39.66 12.82
CA LEU A 21 -4.06 39.24 13.08
C LEU A 21 -3.78 37.98 12.27
N ALA A 22 -2.75 38.16 11.48
CA ALA A 22 -2.16 37.25 10.52
C ALA A 22 -1.82 35.87 11.08
N GLY A 23 -2.01 34.83 10.20
CA GLY A 23 -1.09 33.77 9.94
C GLY A 23 -0.56 32.98 11.12
N GLY A 24 -1.29 31.97 11.59
CA GLY A 24 -0.75 30.85 12.32
C GLY A 24 -0.88 29.60 11.46
N SER A 25 0.18 29.25 10.73
CA SER A 25 0.28 27.98 10.04
C SER A 25 0.26 26.85 11.07
N SER A 26 -0.86 26.13 11.13
CA SER A 26 -0.92 24.84 11.79
C SER A 26 -0.10 23.86 10.98
N VAL A 27 1.11 23.53 11.46
CA VAL A 27 1.94 22.46 10.89
C VAL A 27 1.33 21.15 11.31
N SER A 28 0.50 20.58 10.45
CA SER A 28 0.07 19.20 10.54
C SER A 28 1.29 18.30 10.36
N LEU A 29 1.71 17.59 11.41
CA LEU A 29 2.85 16.66 11.42
C LEU A 29 2.46 15.28 10.82
N VAL A 30 1.61 15.28 9.81
CA VAL A 30 1.29 14.11 9.00
C VAL A 30 1.85 14.38 7.60
N ALA A 31 3.02 13.80 7.36
CA ALA A 31 3.64 13.62 6.04
C ALA A 31 3.82 14.88 5.17
N ASN A 32 4.83 15.70 5.45
CA ASN A 32 5.53 16.39 4.38
C ASN A 32 6.78 15.56 3.98
N ALA A 33 6.60 14.62 3.09
CA ALA A 33 7.68 13.98 2.37
C ALA A 33 7.96 14.74 1.06
N SER A 34 8.07 16.06 1.11
CA SER A 34 8.47 16.90 -0.04
C SER A 34 9.04 18.21 0.45
N SER A 35 10.26 18.15 0.93
CA SER A 35 11.24 19.24 0.84
C SER A 35 12.62 18.67 1.16
N ALA A 36 13.28 18.16 0.14
CA ALA A 36 14.72 18.01 0.13
C ALA A 36 15.31 19.42 0.11
N GLU A 37 15.92 19.86 1.19
CA GLU A 37 16.81 21.00 1.20
C GLU A 37 17.93 20.75 0.19
N VAL A 38 17.98 21.60 -0.82
CA VAL A 38 19.12 21.70 -1.76
C VAL A 38 20.26 22.33 -0.99
N VAL A 39 21.19 21.53 -0.49
CA VAL A 39 22.50 22.00 -0.06
C VAL A 39 23.34 22.19 -1.30
N ALA A 40 23.64 23.45 -1.61
CA ALA A 40 24.57 23.80 -2.68
C ALA A 40 25.98 23.26 -2.34
N VAL A 41 26.46 22.30 -3.14
CA VAL A 41 27.84 21.85 -3.15
C VAL A 41 28.57 22.68 -4.22
N LYS A 42 29.64 23.34 -3.78
CA LYS A 42 30.54 24.11 -4.64
C LYS A 42 31.32 23.21 -5.58
N ASP A 43 31.56 23.79 -6.74
CA ASP A 43 32.30 23.30 -7.90
C ASP A 43 33.61 22.54 -7.57
N GLY A 44 33.72 21.36 -8.13
CA GLY A 44 34.96 20.58 -8.25
C GLY A 44 34.94 19.80 -9.57
N GLU A 45 35.83 20.19 -10.43
CA GLU A 45 36.34 19.67 -11.72
C GLU A 45 35.68 18.45 -12.36
N ALA A 46 35.25 18.68 -13.59
CA ALA A 46 34.70 17.71 -14.54
C ALA A 46 35.76 16.69 -14.99
N SER A 47 35.55 15.42 -14.68
CA SER A 47 36.03 14.30 -15.49
C SER A 47 34.84 13.75 -16.28
N THR A 48 34.94 13.81 -17.61
CA THR A 48 33.97 13.24 -18.54
C THR A 48 33.90 11.73 -18.37
N PRO A 49 32.75 11.16 -18.04
CA PRO A 49 32.54 9.72 -18.16
C PRO A 49 32.13 9.42 -19.62
N ASN A 50 32.68 8.33 -20.15
CA ASN A 50 32.32 7.71 -21.40
C ASN A 50 30.79 7.58 -21.53
N ALA A 51 30.28 7.95 -22.72
CA ALA A 51 28.88 7.70 -23.07
C ALA A 51 28.66 6.18 -23.25
N GLU A 52 28.43 5.49 -22.17
CA GLU A 52 27.73 4.20 -22.19
C GLU A 52 26.28 4.49 -22.56
N THR A 53 25.81 3.88 -23.62
CA THR A 53 24.43 3.92 -24.13
C THR A 53 23.49 3.46 -23.03
N ALA A 54 22.95 4.41 -22.27
CA ALA A 54 21.86 4.15 -21.34
C ALA A 54 20.66 3.67 -22.17
N CYS A 55 20.22 2.42 -21.95
CA CYS A 55 18.91 1.97 -22.41
C CYS A 55 17.84 2.96 -21.92
N PRO A 56 16.85 3.31 -22.76
CA PRO A 56 15.78 4.21 -22.33
C PRO A 56 15.14 3.64 -21.06
N GLU A 57 15.12 4.45 -20.00
CA GLU A 57 14.43 4.09 -18.76
C GLU A 57 12.96 3.82 -19.10
N TYR A 58 12.53 2.60 -18.90
CA TYR A 58 11.13 2.22 -19.05
C TYR A 58 10.33 2.91 -17.95
N THR A 59 9.60 3.96 -18.32
CA THR A 59 8.64 4.59 -17.41
C THR A 59 7.31 3.88 -17.61
N PRO A 60 6.80 3.16 -16.60
CA PRO A 60 5.52 2.50 -16.72
C PRO A 60 4.41 3.52 -16.90
N THR A 61 3.39 3.16 -17.69
CA THR A 61 2.18 3.96 -17.89
C THR A 61 1.03 3.25 -17.14
N PRO A 62 0.17 3.98 -16.41
CA PRO A 62 -0.98 3.37 -15.78
C PRO A 62 -1.94 2.80 -16.84
N LEU A 63 -2.59 1.69 -16.51
CA LEU A 63 -3.63 1.10 -17.36
C LEU A 63 -4.81 2.05 -17.47
N PHE A 64 -5.26 2.54 -16.33
CA PHE A 64 -6.34 3.53 -16.20
C PHE A 64 -6.31 4.18 -14.82
N ALA A 65 -7.09 5.24 -14.67
CA ALA A 65 -7.33 5.87 -13.38
C ALA A 65 -8.77 6.42 -13.34
N PHE A 66 -9.36 6.47 -12.14
CA PHE A 66 -10.71 6.99 -11.94
C PHE A 66 -10.86 7.60 -10.55
N ASP A 67 -11.90 8.42 -10.40
CA ASP A 67 -12.28 9.01 -9.12
C ASP A 67 -13.61 8.39 -8.66
N VAL A 68 -13.69 8.06 -7.38
CA VAL A 68 -14.88 7.46 -6.78
C VAL A 68 -15.06 7.97 -5.36
N GLN A 69 -16.20 8.58 -5.06
CA GLN A 69 -16.55 9.16 -3.74
C GLN A 69 -15.43 10.04 -3.13
N GLY A 70 -14.71 10.79 -3.97
CA GLY A 70 -13.61 11.65 -3.57
C GLY A 70 -12.24 10.94 -3.43
N ALA A 71 -12.18 9.64 -3.53
CA ALA A 71 -10.94 8.91 -3.63
C ALA A 71 -10.43 8.88 -5.08
N ARG A 72 -9.10 8.98 -5.26
CA ARG A 72 -8.44 8.78 -6.56
C ARG A 72 -7.83 7.41 -6.62
N VAL A 73 -8.12 6.66 -7.67
CA VAL A 73 -7.59 5.32 -7.93
C VAL A 73 -6.75 5.34 -9.21
N THR A 74 -5.53 4.82 -9.13
CA THR A 74 -4.62 4.63 -10.28
C THR A 74 -4.21 3.17 -10.36
N VAL A 75 -4.36 2.56 -11.54
CA VAL A 75 -4.08 1.14 -11.75
C VAL A 75 -2.88 0.98 -12.67
N TRP A 76 -1.87 0.28 -12.18
CA TRP A 76 -0.62 0.00 -12.88
C TRP A 76 -0.56 -1.47 -13.31
N PRO A 77 -0.08 -1.76 -14.54
CA PRO A 77 0.02 -3.12 -15.03
C PRO A 77 1.05 -3.94 -14.24
N ALA A 78 0.87 -5.25 -14.25
CA ALA A 78 1.90 -6.17 -13.79
C ALA A 78 3.19 -5.96 -14.59
N GLN A 79 4.30 -5.75 -13.89
CA GLN A 79 5.58 -5.52 -14.51
C GLN A 79 6.31 -6.84 -14.76
N PRO A 80 7.08 -6.96 -15.86
CA PRO A 80 7.90 -8.14 -16.09
C PRO A 80 8.96 -8.27 -14.98
N SER A 81 9.19 -9.49 -14.51
CA SER A 81 10.23 -9.75 -13.51
C SER A 81 11.61 -9.36 -14.05
N GLY A 82 12.41 -8.64 -13.23
CA GLY A 82 13.71 -8.08 -13.63
C GLY A 82 14.74 -9.09 -14.14
N ASN A 83 14.57 -10.40 -13.86
CA ASN A 83 15.47 -11.47 -14.34
C ASN A 83 15.27 -11.85 -15.83
N ALA A 84 14.23 -11.37 -16.50
CA ALA A 84 14.02 -11.66 -17.91
C ALA A 84 14.97 -10.84 -18.84
N ARG A 85 15.59 -9.78 -18.33
CA ARG A 85 16.44 -8.90 -19.13
C ARG A 85 17.87 -9.41 -19.36
N ASN A 86 18.38 -10.31 -18.52
CA ASN A 86 19.75 -10.85 -18.67
C ASN A 86 19.85 -12.12 -19.51
N ARG A 87 18.73 -12.71 -19.99
CA ARG A 87 18.76 -13.90 -20.85
C ARG A 87 18.71 -13.61 -22.36
N ALA A 88 18.49 -12.36 -22.76
CA ALA A 88 18.44 -11.98 -24.18
C ALA A 88 19.81 -11.59 -24.78
N GLY A 89 20.91 -11.64 -24.02
CA GLY A 89 22.24 -11.19 -24.41
C GLY A 89 23.30 -12.27 -24.59
N GLU A 90 23.03 -13.53 -24.30
CA GLU A 90 23.97 -14.64 -24.51
C GLU A 90 23.46 -15.58 -25.60
N GLY A 91 23.51 -15.11 -26.85
CA GLY A 91 23.46 -15.94 -28.02
C GLY A 91 24.86 -16.51 -28.27
N GLY A 92 25.21 -17.60 -27.60
CA GLY A 92 26.39 -18.40 -27.95
C GLY A 92 26.14 -19.10 -29.27
N GLU A 93 27.08 -18.96 -30.20
CA GLU A 93 27.20 -19.79 -31.37
C GLU A 93 27.36 -21.25 -30.94
N GLU A 94 26.41 -22.09 -31.24
CA GLU A 94 26.55 -23.54 -31.14
C GLU A 94 26.89 -24.09 -32.51
N ASP A 95 28.08 -24.71 -32.60
CA ASP A 95 28.56 -25.47 -33.72
C ASP A 95 27.67 -26.68 -33.97
N ASP A 96 27.36 -26.88 -35.25
CA ASP A 96 26.62 -27.98 -35.85
C ASP A 96 27.49 -29.27 -35.86
N ASP A 97 27.05 -30.31 -35.15
CA ASP A 97 27.40 -31.71 -35.52
C ASP A 97 26.23 -32.64 -35.25
N GLY A 98 25.78 -33.26 -36.34
CA GLY A 98 24.57 -34.04 -36.42
C GLY A 98 24.56 -35.34 -35.64
N ASP A 99 23.40 -35.82 -35.30
CA ASP A 99 22.95 -37.20 -35.62
C ASP A 99 21.43 -37.34 -35.57
N ALA A 100 20.94 -38.14 -36.52
CA ALA A 100 19.55 -38.37 -36.81
C ALA A 100 18.93 -39.44 -35.90
N ASN A 101 17.73 -39.23 -35.34
CA ASN A 101 16.68 -40.27 -35.45
C ASN A 101 15.27 -39.79 -35.04
N ARG A 102 14.37 -39.92 -35.99
CA ARG A 102 12.91 -40.02 -36.00
C ARG A 102 12.15 -40.16 -34.69
N TYR A 103 11.07 -39.36 -34.49
CA TYR A 103 9.69 -39.88 -34.55
C TYR A 103 8.69 -38.71 -34.74
N THR A 104 7.91 -38.88 -35.80
CA THR A 104 6.75 -38.09 -36.21
C THR A 104 5.59 -38.22 -35.24
N ARG A 105 4.88 -37.11 -34.96
CA ARG A 105 3.40 -37.09 -34.99
C ARG A 105 2.86 -35.66 -35.08
N ASP A 106 2.13 -35.47 -36.14
CA ASP A 106 1.32 -34.27 -36.47
C ASP A 106 0.27 -33.97 -35.41
N ASN A 107 0.05 -32.68 -35.18
CA ASN A 107 -1.30 -32.14 -35.20
C ASN A 107 -1.24 -30.59 -35.39
N HIS A 108 -1.60 -30.18 -36.58
CA HIS A 108 -1.98 -28.83 -36.93
C HIS A 108 -3.25 -28.43 -36.21
N ILE A 109 -3.27 -27.28 -35.54
CA ILE A 109 -4.41 -26.36 -35.57
C ILE A 109 -3.83 -24.97 -35.65
N GLY A 110 -4.05 -24.33 -36.79
CA GLY A 110 -3.72 -22.94 -37.03
C GLY A 110 -4.71 -22.01 -36.34
N GLY A 111 -4.19 -21.00 -35.67
CA GLY A 111 -4.93 -19.87 -35.12
C GLY A 111 -4.16 -18.59 -35.40
N SER A 112 -4.74 -17.77 -36.28
CA SER A 112 -4.28 -16.46 -36.74
C SER A 112 -4.09 -15.49 -35.58
N CYS A 113 -2.86 -14.95 -35.42
CA CYS A 113 -2.57 -13.83 -34.50
C CYS A 113 -3.11 -12.52 -35.09
N GLY A 114 -4.15 -11.98 -34.46
CA GLY A 114 -4.56 -10.58 -34.62
C GLY A 114 -3.64 -9.67 -33.80
N ARG A 115 -3.22 -8.57 -34.39
CA ARG A 115 -2.45 -7.50 -33.74
C ARG A 115 -3.32 -6.84 -32.66
N ASP A 116 -2.66 -6.37 -31.59
CA ASP A 116 -3.20 -5.53 -30.52
C ASP A 116 -3.95 -6.26 -29.40
N GLY A 117 -3.28 -7.19 -28.72
CA GLY A 117 -3.69 -7.76 -27.46
C GLY A 117 -2.48 -7.92 -26.54
N ILE A 118 -2.47 -7.24 -25.41
CA ILE A 118 -1.56 -7.54 -24.31
C ILE A 118 -1.98 -8.92 -23.83
N ASP A 119 -1.25 -9.92 -24.29
CA ASP A 119 -1.44 -11.32 -23.91
C ASP A 119 -0.92 -11.50 -22.47
N CYS A 120 -1.84 -11.31 -21.51
CA CYS A 120 -1.61 -11.73 -20.13
C CYS A 120 -1.70 -13.26 -20.10
N ASP A 121 -0.70 -13.91 -20.67
CA ASP A 121 -0.63 -15.34 -20.82
C ASP A 121 -0.76 -16.05 -19.47
N ASN A 122 -1.84 -16.77 -19.35
CA ASN A 122 -2.39 -17.47 -18.19
C ASN A 122 -1.56 -18.73 -17.91
N ARG A 123 -0.30 -18.59 -17.51
CA ARG A 123 0.52 -19.73 -17.10
C ARG A 123 0.18 -20.13 -15.68
N ILE A 124 -0.58 -21.18 -15.54
CA ILE A 124 -0.68 -21.92 -14.29
C ILE A 124 0.66 -22.64 -14.15
N GLY A 125 1.47 -22.24 -13.17
CA GLY A 125 2.53 -23.09 -12.69
C GLY A 125 1.89 -24.38 -12.13
N ASP A 126 2.49 -25.51 -12.40
CA ASP A 126 2.06 -26.85 -11.94
C ASP A 126 2.05 -26.99 -10.40
N ASP A 127 2.42 -25.90 -9.69
CA ASP A 127 2.60 -25.78 -8.24
C ASP A 127 1.40 -25.15 -7.50
N GLY A 128 0.27 -24.92 -8.19
CA GLY A 128 -0.95 -24.35 -7.57
C GLY A 128 -0.81 -22.89 -7.14
N ASN A 129 0.26 -22.19 -7.56
CA ASN A 129 0.51 -20.82 -7.16
C ASN A 129 -0.46 -19.85 -7.85
N CYS A 130 -1.02 -18.91 -7.08
CA CYS A 130 -1.88 -17.83 -7.55
C CYS A 130 -1.09 -16.88 -8.46
N LEU A 131 -1.32 -16.91 -9.77
CA LEU A 131 -0.56 -16.12 -10.75
C LEU A 131 -1.05 -14.69 -10.92
N ASN A 132 -2.20 -14.34 -10.35
CA ASN A 132 -2.82 -13.02 -10.48
C ASN A 132 -2.82 -12.29 -9.13
N HIS A 133 -1.69 -11.69 -8.78
CA HIS A 133 -1.62 -10.82 -7.61
C HIS A 133 -2.14 -9.44 -7.95
N ILE A 134 -3.10 -8.94 -7.15
CA ILE A 134 -3.53 -7.55 -7.15
C ILE A 134 -3.24 -6.96 -5.77
N VAL A 135 -2.46 -5.89 -5.73
CA VAL A 135 -2.10 -5.18 -4.51
C VAL A 135 -2.88 -3.88 -4.45
N TYR A 136 -3.74 -3.74 -3.46
CA TYR A 136 -4.50 -2.53 -3.14
C TYR A 136 -3.72 -1.74 -2.10
N LEU A 137 -3.05 -0.68 -2.55
CA LEU A 137 -2.16 0.16 -1.75
C LEU A 137 -2.80 1.51 -1.49
N HIS A 138 -3.10 1.83 -0.22
CA HIS A 138 -3.48 3.20 0.13
C HIS A 138 -2.26 4.10 0.20
N VAL A 139 -2.30 5.22 -0.53
CA VAL A 139 -1.23 6.22 -0.62
C VAL A 139 -1.69 7.57 -0.05
N TYR A 140 -0.80 8.27 0.64
CA TYR A 140 -1.08 9.62 1.16
C TYR A 140 -1.15 10.64 0.03
N ASP A 141 -0.19 10.58 -0.87
CA ASP A 141 -0.08 11.44 -2.04
C ASP A 141 0.52 10.66 -3.21
N GLY A 142 0.41 11.22 -4.41
CA GLY A 142 0.88 10.56 -5.63
C GLY A 142 -0.05 9.44 -6.09
N ASP A 143 0.51 8.51 -6.83
CA ASP A 143 -0.17 7.43 -7.53
C ASP A 143 0.46 6.04 -7.31
N GLY A 144 1.42 5.95 -6.38
CA GLY A 144 2.11 4.71 -6.01
C GLY A 144 3.26 4.32 -6.95
N LEU A 145 3.62 5.15 -7.91
CA LEU A 145 4.73 4.87 -8.85
C LEU A 145 6.07 4.71 -8.13
N ASP A 146 6.31 5.45 -7.05
CA ASP A 146 7.50 5.34 -6.22
C ASP A 146 7.64 3.94 -5.60
N VAL A 147 6.56 3.40 -5.05
CA VAL A 147 6.52 2.03 -4.51
C VAL A 147 6.68 1.00 -5.62
N LEU A 148 6.01 1.19 -6.76
CA LEU A 148 6.13 0.29 -7.91
C LEU A 148 7.57 0.25 -8.43
N SER A 149 8.23 1.39 -8.54
CA SER A 149 9.63 1.50 -8.97
C SER A 149 10.57 0.78 -8.00
N GLU A 150 10.36 0.91 -6.69
CA GLU A 150 11.13 0.16 -5.69
C GLU A 150 10.88 -1.35 -5.77
N CYS A 151 9.61 -1.77 -5.99
CA CYS A 151 9.30 -3.19 -6.22
C CYS A 151 10.07 -3.74 -7.43
N GLN A 152 10.11 -3.02 -8.53
CA GLN A 152 10.89 -3.41 -9.73
C GLN A 152 12.38 -3.50 -9.40
N ARG A 153 12.92 -2.48 -8.73
CA ARG A 153 14.34 -2.41 -8.37
C ARG A 153 14.80 -3.57 -7.51
N ILE A 154 13.95 -4.05 -6.59
CA ILE A 154 14.27 -5.18 -5.70
C ILE A 154 13.88 -6.56 -6.26
N GLY A 155 13.38 -6.62 -7.50
CA GLY A 155 13.05 -7.89 -8.16
C GLY A 155 11.75 -8.53 -7.68
N CYS A 156 10.75 -7.72 -7.32
CA CYS A 156 9.42 -8.20 -6.92
C CYS A 156 8.79 -9.06 -8.03
N PRO A 157 8.09 -10.16 -7.69
CA PRO A 157 7.27 -10.88 -8.66
C PRO A 157 6.22 -9.99 -9.32
N PRO A 158 5.75 -10.31 -10.54
CA PRO A 158 4.75 -9.49 -11.23
C PRO A 158 3.43 -9.39 -10.45
N PHE A 159 2.86 -8.19 -10.37
CA PHE A 159 1.55 -7.92 -9.78
C PHE A 159 0.91 -6.66 -10.38
N THR A 160 -0.40 -6.57 -10.33
CA THR A 160 -1.14 -5.34 -10.63
C THR A 160 -1.18 -4.47 -9.39
N LEU A 161 -0.71 -3.22 -9.48
CA LEU A 161 -0.82 -2.26 -8.38
C LEU A 161 -2.07 -1.40 -8.56
N VAL A 162 -2.87 -1.31 -7.53
CA VAL A 162 -4.02 -0.41 -7.39
C VAL A 162 -3.69 0.59 -6.30
N ALA A 163 -3.22 1.76 -6.67
CA ALA A 163 -2.92 2.83 -5.73
C ALA A 163 -4.19 3.64 -5.46
N ILE A 164 -4.53 3.83 -4.19
CA ILE A 164 -5.76 4.47 -3.73
C ILE A 164 -5.39 5.64 -2.83
N LYS A 165 -5.66 6.86 -3.29
CA LYS A 165 -5.60 8.06 -2.47
C LYS A 165 -6.99 8.32 -1.90
N PRO A 166 -7.22 8.12 -0.59
CA PRO A 166 -8.53 8.31 0.01
C PRO A 166 -8.95 9.78 0.01
N ALA A 167 -10.23 10.05 0.16
CA ALA A 167 -10.76 11.41 0.23
C ALA A 167 -10.23 12.18 1.45
N CYS A 168 -10.12 11.50 2.58
CA CYS A 168 -9.57 12.05 3.82
C CYS A 168 -8.67 11.03 4.52
N TRP A 169 -7.36 11.23 4.41
CA TRP A 169 -6.36 10.30 4.97
C TRP A 169 -6.57 9.95 6.43
N ASN A 170 -6.80 10.97 7.28
CA ASN A 170 -6.90 10.78 8.72
C ASN A 170 -8.18 10.07 9.13
N ASP A 171 -9.27 10.36 8.44
CA ASP A 171 -10.59 9.86 8.80
C ASP A 171 -10.88 8.49 8.20
N ASP A 172 -10.57 8.34 6.89
CA ASP A 172 -10.95 7.15 6.13
C ASP A 172 -10.10 5.92 6.46
N LEU A 173 -8.92 6.12 7.04
CA LEU A 173 -7.99 5.04 7.37
C LEU A 173 -7.93 4.70 8.87
N THR A 174 -8.80 5.29 9.68
CA THR A 174 -8.84 5.05 11.13
C THR A 174 -10.12 4.32 11.54
N PRO A 175 -10.01 3.30 12.44
CA PRO A 175 -11.12 2.38 12.73
C PRO A 175 -12.24 3.01 13.59
N TRP A 176 -11.91 3.95 14.46
CA TRP A 176 -12.84 4.66 15.34
C TRP A 176 -12.33 6.06 15.67
N LYS A 177 -13.16 6.86 16.31
CA LYS A 177 -12.79 8.21 16.73
C LYS A 177 -11.66 8.19 17.74
N CYS A 178 -10.68 9.06 17.54
CA CYS A 178 -9.54 9.24 18.42
C CYS A 178 -9.17 10.73 18.48
N PRO A 179 -8.75 11.25 19.63
CA PRO A 179 -8.16 12.60 19.70
C PRO A 179 -6.98 12.74 18.75
N GLY A 180 -6.69 13.96 18.32
CA GLY A 180 -5.51 14.27 17.53
C GLY A 180 -4.21 13.92 18.26
N LEU A 181 -3.09 13.90 17.54
CA LEU A 181 -1.77 13.57 18.10
C LEU A 181 -1.26 14.64 19.07
N PHE A 182 -1.69 15.89 18.86
CA PHE A 182 -1.41 17.05 19.71
C PHE A 182 -2.72 17.73 20.09
N ALA A 183 -2.68 18.57 21.11
CA ALA A 183 -3.87 19.20 21.70
C ALA A 183 -4.71 20.00 20.71
N ASP A 184 -4.07 20.63 19.72
CA ASP A 184 -4.72 21.49 18.72
C ASP A 184 -5.02 20.77 17.40
N ASP A 185 -4.70 19.48 17.29
CA ASP A 185 -4.97 18.71 16.09
C ASP A 185 -6.46 18.36 15.96
N VAL A 186 -6.92 18.28 14.71
CA VAL A 186 -8.26 17.77 14.42
C VAL A 186 -8.32 16.28 14.81
N PRO A 187 -9.33 15.86 15.58
CA PRO A 187 -9.51 14.46 15.92
C PRO A 187 -9.71 13.58 14.68
N PHE A 188 -9.28 12.32 14.75
CA PHE A 188 -9.57 11.30 13.75
C PHE A 188 -11.05 10.91 13.83
N ALA A 189 -11.75 10.90 12.69
CA ALA A 189 -13.20 10.62 12.68
C ALA A 189 -13.55 9.11 12.73
N GLY A 190 -12.64 8.23 12.34
CA GLY A 190 -12.86 6.79 12.42
C GLY A 190 -13.82 6.25 11.34
N ARG A 191 -13.54 6.52 10.07
CA ARG A 191 -14.38 6.12 8.93
C ARG A 191 -13.82 4.93 8.13
N ALA A 192 -12.96 4.12 8.72
CA ALA A 192 -12.38 2.95 8.04
C ALA A 192 -13.45 2.00 7.48
N GLN A 193 -14.61 1.89 8.16
CA GLN A 193 -15.72 1.06 7.67
C GLN A 193 -16.33 1.59 6.36
N ASP A 194 -16.40 2.91 6.19
CA ASP A 194 -16.89 3.51 4.94
C ASP A 194 -15.88 3.31 3.82
N GLN A 195 -14.58 3.48 4.12
CA GLN A 195 -13.50 3.21 3.17
C GLN A 195 -13.45 1.73 2.77
N LEU A 196 -13.65 0.81 3.70
CA LEU A 196 -13.72 -0.63 3.39
C LEU A 196 -14.90 -0.94 2.48
N ARG A 197 -16.07 -0.36 2.75
CA ARG A 197 -17.25 -0.54 1.91
C ARG A 197 -17.01 0.00 0.49
N LEU A 198 -16.44 1.20 0.35
CA LEU A 198 -16.04 1.75 -0.95
C LEU A 198 -15.09 0.82 -1.70
N LEU A 199 -14.12 0.24 -0.99
CA LEU A 199 -13.15 -0.69 -1.55
C LEU A 199 -13.83 -1.97 -2.07
N GLU A 200 -14.72 -2.57 -1.29
CA GLU A 200 -15.39 -3.83 -1.63
C GLU A 200 -16.51 -3.69 -2.66
N GLU A 201 -17.31 -2.63 -2.57
CA GLU A 201 -18.50 -2.48 -3.39
C GLU A 201 -18.24 -1.75 -4.72
N GLU A 202 -17.21 -0.91 -4.79
CA GLU A 202 -16.95 -0.09 -5.98
C GLU A 202 -15.56 -0.33 -6.58
N ILE A 203 -14.47 -0.17 -5.79
CA ILE A 203 -13.11 -0.18 -6.33
C ILE A 203 -12.71 -1.57 -6.83
N ILE A 204 -12.84 -2.61 -6.00
CA ILE A 204 -12.49 -3.99 -6.38
C ILE A 204 -13.27 -4.44 -7.62
N PRO A 205 -14.61 -4.34 -7.66
CA PRO A 205 -15.37 -4.78 -8.83
C PRO A 205 -15.01 -4.01 -10.10
N GLN A 206 -14.76 -2.70 -10.02
CA GLN A 206 -14.36 -1.92 -11.17
C GLN A 206 -12.99 -2.32 -11.69
N VAL A 207 -11.98 -2.40 -10.81
CA VAL A 207 -10.61 -2.79 -11.18
C VAL A 207 -10.58 -4.18 -11.82
N GLU A 208 -11.24 -5.17 -11.22
CA GLU A 208 -11.21 -6.54 -11.72
C GLU A 208 -11.94 -6.69 -13.07
N ARG A 209 -13.02 -5.94 -13.27
CA ARG A 209 -13.72 -5.89 -14.56
C ARG A 209 -12.85 -5.28 -15.65
N GLU A 210 -12.22 -4.13 -15.39
CA GLU A 210 -11.37 -3.44 -16.36
C GLU A 210 -10.07 -4.22 -16.66
N CYS A 211 -9.56 -4.98 -15.68
CA CYS A 211 -8.44 -5.89 -15.88
C CYS A 211 -8.83 -7.22 -16.56
N GLY A 212 -10.09 -7.38 -17.00
CA GLY A 212 -10.58 -8.59 -17.66
C GLY A 212 -10.66 -9.82 -16.78
N LYS A 213 -10.77 -9.64 -15.45
CA LYS A 213 -10.69 -10.74 -14.46
C LYS A 213 -11.87 -10.73 -13.44
N PRO A 214 -13.12 -10.44 -13.85
CA PRO A 214 -14.21 -10.33 -12.89
C PRO A 214 -14.45 -11.67 -12.17
N ASN A 215 -14.49 -11.63 -10.84
CA ASN A 215 -14.79 -12.78 -9.97
C ASN A 215 -13.90 -14.02 -10.20
N SER A 216 -12.68 -13.85 -10.67
CA SER A 216 -11.77 -14.98 -10.84
C SER A 216 -11.38 -15.55 -9.48
N PRO A 217 -11.58 -16.86 -9.22
CA PRO A 217 -11.15 -17.51 -7.97
C PRO A 217 -9.61 -17.58 -7.85
N ARG A 218 -8.88 -17.15 -8.87
CA ARG A 218 -7.41 -17.17 -8.94
C ARG A 218 -6.78 -15.82 -8.65
N ILE A 219 -7.56 -14.82 -8.21
CA ILE A 219 -7.02 -13.53 -7.80
C ILE A 219 -6.59 -13.60 -6.35
N CYS A 220 -5.32 -13.30 -6.10
CA CYS A 220 -4.79 -13.09 -4.77
C CYS A 220 -4.78 -11.60 -4.46
N ARG A 221 -5.67 -11.15 -3.58
CA ARG A 221 -5.75 -9.76 -3.16
C ARG A 221 -4.89 -9.51 -1.92
N THR A 222 -3.99 -8.54 -2.06
CA THR A 222 -3.17 -8.03 -0.95
C THR A 222 -3.65 -6.63 -0.62
N VAL A 223 -3.95 -6.35 0.64
CA VAL A 223 -4.13 -4.98 1.12
C VAL A 223 -2.81 -4.50 1.72
N ALA A 224 -2.38 -3.31 1.30
CA ALA A 224 -1.08 -2.78 1.66
C ALA A 224 -1.17 -1.31 2.10
N GLY A 225 -0.26 -0.88 2.98
CA GLY A 225 -0.19 0.52 3.37
C GLY A 225 0.94 0.85 4.30
N TYR A 226 1.28 2.14 4.29
CA TYR A 226 2.26 2.76 5.17
C TYR A 226 1.55 3.65 6.20
N SER A 227 2.03 3.73 7.42
CA SER A 227 1.49 4.61 8.46
C SER A 227 0.00 4.31 8.78
N LEU A 228 -0.93 5.26 8.66
CA LEU A 228 -2.37 5.03 8.85
C LEU A 228 -2.93 4.02 7.84
N ALA A 229 -2.41 3.98 6.62
CA ALA A 229 -2.77 2.94 5.66
C ALA A 229 -2.32 1.54 6.10
N GLY A 230 -1.20 1.43 6.83
CA GLY A 230 -0.77 0.18 7.47
C GLY A 230 -1.69 -0.26 8.61
N LEU A 231 -2.20 0.70 9.38
CA LEU A 231 -3.27 0.45 10.38
C LEU A 231 -4.53 -0.05 9.68
N PHE A 232 -5.00 0.62 8.63
CA PHE A 232 -6.17 0.23 7.85
C PHE A 232 -6.00 -1.17 7.25
N ALA A 233 -4.86 -1.47 6.64
CA ALA A 233 -4.58 -2.79 6.08
C ALA A 233 -4.68 -3.90 7.15
N THR A 234 -4.15 -3.65 8.34
CA THR A 234 -4.23 -4.59 9.46
C THR A 234 -5.66 -4.74 9.98
N TRP A 235 -6.40 -3.63 10.10
CA TRP A 235 -7.79 -3.63 10.52
C TRP A 235 -8.70 -4.36 9.51
N THR A 236 -8.42 -4.22 8.22
CA THR A 236 -9.15 -4.88 7.13
C THR A 236 -9.12 -6.40 7.26
N ALA A 237 -8.00 -7.00 7.68
CA ALA A 237 -7.91 -8.44 7.91
C ALA A 237 -8.88 -8.99 8.97
N LEU A 238 -9.28 -8.13 9.90
CA LEU A 238 -10.20 -8.48 10.98
C LEU A 238 -11.68 -8.21 10.62
N ASN A 239 -11.92 -7.47 9.52
CA ASN A 239 -13.26 -6.97 9.17
C ASN A 239 -13.72 -7.33 7.74
N SER A 240 -12.85 -7.93 6.92
CA SER A 240 -13.13 -8.22 5.51
C SER A 240 -12.63 -9.60 5.10
N SER A 241 -13.40 -10.28 4.29
CA SER A 241 -12.98 -11.52 3.63
C SER A 241 -12.44 -11.30 2.21
N ALA A 242 -12.34 -10.06 1.75
CA ALA A 242 -11.90 -9.74 0.40
C ALA A 242 -10.39 -9.94 0.19
N PHE A 243 -9.61 -9.92 1.26
CA PHE A 243 -8.15 -9.97 1.20
C PHE A 243 -7.60 -11.19 1.95
N SER A 244 -6.63 -11.87 1.33
CA SER A 244 -5.94 -12.98 1.97
C SER A 244 -4.52 -12.66 2.41
N ARG A 245 -4.00 -11.47 2.08
CA ARG A 245 -2.62 -11.06 2.36
C ARG A 245 -2.57 -9.61 2.82
N ILE A 246 -1.65 -9.33 3.75
CA ILE A 246 -1.50 -8.02 4.36
C ILE A 246 -0.06 -7.59 4.31
N ALA A 247 0.18 -6.33 3.93
CA ALA A 247 1.47 -5.67 4.06
C ALA A 247 1.31 -4.32 4.79
N SER A 248 1.69 -4.28 6.06
CA SER A 248 1.65 -3.09 6.92
C SER A 248 3.07 -2.63 7.20
N ALA A 249 3.54 -1.62 6.49
CA ALA A 249 4.85 -1.03 6.70
C ALA A 249 4.77 0.20 7.60
N SER A 250 5.54 0.23 8.69
CA SER A 250 5.51 1.33 9.69
C SER A 250 4.09 1.72 10.09
N GLY A 251 3.21 0.73 10.22
CA GLY A 251 1.79 0.93 10.50
C GLY A 251 1.55 1.71 11.78
N SER A 252 0.53 2.56 11.81
CA SER A 252 0.15 3.37 12.98
C SER A 252 -0.48 2.50 14.09
N LEU A 253 0.19 1.39 14.45
CA LEU A 253 -0.31 0.42 15.43
C LEU A 253 -0.24 0.91 16.89
N TRP A 254 0.19 2.16 17.07
CA TRP A 254 0.04 2.94 18.30
C TRP A 254 -1.41 3.37 18.56
N TYR A 255 -2.32 3.21 17.59
CA TYR A 255 -3.69 3.70 17.67
C TYR A 255 -4.38 3.16 18.93
N PRO A 256 -5.07 3.98 19.73
CA PRO A 256 -5.63 3.57 21.00
C PRO A 256 -6.52 2.34 20.88
N ASP A 257 -6.33 1.40 21.77
CA ASP A 257 -7.08 0.13 21.89
C ASP A 257 -6.91 -0.84 20.70
N PHE A 258 -6.13 -0.48 19.66
CA PHE A 258 -6.03 -1.29 18.45
C PHE A 258 -5.36 -2.64 18.69
N ALA A 259 -4.32 -2.71 19.49
CA ALA A 259 -3.65 -3.98 19.80
C ALA A 259 -4.58 -4.93 20.58
N HIS A 260 -5.36 -4.40 21.53
CA HIS A 260 -6.40 -5.17 22.23
C HIS A 260 -7.47 -5.64 21.23
N PHE A 261 -7.99 -4.76 20.40
CA PHE A 261 -8.95 -5.12 19.34
C PHE A 261 -8.41 -6.23 18.45
N ALA A 262 -7.16 -6.12 17.99
CA ALA A 262 -6.53 -7.13 17.14
C ALA A 262 -6.34 -8.48 17.84
N THR A 263 -6.19 -8.49 19.16
CA THR A 263 -6.09 -9.71 19.98
C THR A 263 -7.43 -10.40 20.12
N GLU A 264 -8.49 -9.68 20.49
CA GLU A 264 -9.81 -10.22 20.80
C GLU A 264 -10.64 -10.56 19.56
N THR A 265 -10.44 -9.82 18.45
CA THR A 265 -11.26 -10.00 17.25
C THR A 265 -10.74 -11.20 16.43
N PRO A 266 -11.58 -12.16 16.06
CA PRO A 266 -11.18 -13.22 15.14
C PRO A 266 -10.89 -12.65 13.75
N LEU A 267 -10.14 -13.41 12.94
CA LEU A 267 -9.96 -13.07 11.51
C LEU A 267 -11.30 -13.21 10.79
N ALA A 268 -11.62 -12.28 9.90
CA ALA A 268 -12.83 -12.33 9.07
C ALA A 268 -12.80 -13.51 8.08
N CYS A 269 -11.61 -13.90 7.64
CA CYS A 269 -11.35 -15.09 6.82
C CYS A 269 -9.95 -15.63 7.11
N PRO A 270 -9.59 -16.82 6.62
CA PRO A 270 -8.21 -17.30 6.65
C PRO A 270 -7.29 -16.34 5.89
N ILE A 271 -6.21 -15.92 6.53
CA ILE A 271 -5.16 -15.05 5.96
C ILE A 271 -3.95 -15.91 5.60
N ASP A 272 -3.50 -15.81 4.34
CA ASP A 272 -2.33 -16.56 3.84
C ASP A 272 -1.05 -16.08 4.49
N CYS A 273 -0.89 -14.76 4.63
CA CYS A 273 0.27 -14.17 5.27
C CYS A 273 0.05 -12.70 5.69
N ALA A 274 0.82 -12.26 6.69
CA ALA A 274 0.86 -10.88 7.15
C ALA A 274 2.31 -10.41 7.32
N TYR A 275 2.64 -9.30 6.70
CA TYR A 275 3.91 -8.61 6.86
C TYR A 275 3.73 -7.35 7.68
N PHE A 276 4.64 -7.16 8.63
CA PHE A 276 4.73 -5.96 9.44
C PHE A 276 6.17 -5.45 9.43
N SER A 277 6.35 -4.13 9.42
CA SER A 277 7.66 -3.54 9.65
C SER A 277 7.60 -2.27 10.47
N LEU A 278 8.72 -1.92 11.10
CA LEU A 278 8.85 -0.70 11.90
C LEU A 278 10.27 -0.16 11.82
N GLY A 279 10.41 1.16 11.80
CA GLY A 279 11.71 1.82 11.93
C GLY A 279 12.20 1.81 13.37
N SER A 280 13.47 1.46 13.58
CA SER A 280 14.11 1.30 14.91
C SER A 280 14.13 2.57 15.77
N LYS A 281 13.82 3.73 15.20
CA LYS A 281 13.76 5.01 15.89
C LYS A 281 12.35 5.64 15.94
N GLU A 282 11.31 4.95 15.48
CA GLU A 282 9.95 5.51 15.40
C GLU A 282 9.35 5.78 16.77
N ALA A 283 9.61 4.94 17.76
CA ALA A 283 9.18 5.19 19.14
C ALA A 283 9.93 6.34 19.85
N LYS A 284 11.01 6.88 19.21
CA LYS A 284 11.76 8.03 19.75
C LYS A 284 11.12 9.35 19.36
N THR A 285 10.00 9.68 19.96
CA THR A 285 9.17 10.86 19.67
C THR A 285 8.67 11.52 20.96
N PRO A 286 8.41 12.84 20.99
CA PRO A 286 7.80 13.51 22.13
C PRO A 286 6.33 13.12 22.33
N SER A 287 5.61 12.73 21.30
CA SER A 287 4.19 12.34 21.41
C SER A 287 4.02 11.09 22.26
N ARG A 288 3.14 11.15 23.26
CA ARG A 288 2.84 10.02 24.16
C ARG A 288 2.19 8.86 23.40
N LEU A 289 1.32 9.15 22.42
CA LEU A 289 0.66 8.13 21.61
C LEU A 289 1.65 7.44 20.68
N LEU A 290 2.41 8.21 19.91
CA LEU A 290 3.36 7.65 18.93
C LEU A 290 4.48 6.82 19.59
N ARG A 291 4.85 7.10 20.85
CA ARG A 291 5.82 6.27 21.59
C ARG A 291 5.41 4.81 21.75
N ASN A 292 4.10 4.54 21.70
CA ASN A 292 3.56 3.20 21.86
C ASN A 292 3.66 2.36 20.57
N VAL A 293 4.15 2.94 19.45
CA VAL A 293 4.18 2.24 18.16
C VAL A 293 4.95 0.92 18.20
N ALA A 294 6.06 0.85 18.92
CA ALA A 294 6.83 -0.39 19.03
C ALA A 294 6.04 -1.46 19.79
N THR A 295 5.54 -1.13 20.99
CA THR A 295 4.73 -2.04 21.81
C THR A 295 3.48 -2.49 21.08
N GLY A 296 2.72 -1.55 20.48
CA GLY A 296 1.51 -1.88 19.73
C GLY A 296 1.79 -2.77 18.51
N THR A 297 2.93 -2.53 17.83
CA THR A 297 3.34 -3.40 16.71
C THR A 297 3.68 -4.82 17.21
N ASP A 298 4.44 -4.95 18.29
CA ASP A 298 4.79 -6.25 18.86
C ASP A 298 3.54 -7.03 19.30
N GLU A 299 2.60 -6.38 19.95
CA GLU A 299 1.32 -6.98 20.39
C GLU A 299 0.46 -7.42 19.21
N VAL A 300 0.34 -6.61 18.16
CA VAL A 300 -0.41 -6.97 16.93
C VAL A 300 0.25 -8.13 16.21
N VAL A 301 1.57 -8.13 16.06
CA VAL A 301 2.33 -9.24 15.46
C VAL A 301 2.11 -10.53 16.26
N ALA A 302 2.14 -10.47 17.59
CA ALA A 302 1.85 -11.60 18.45
C ALA A 302 0.41 -12.10 18.28
N ALA A 303 -0.57 -11.19 18.18
CA ALA A 303 -1.98 -11.51 17.95
C ALA A 303 -2.20 -12.26 16.62
N PHE A 304 -1.57 -11.80 15.52
CA PHE A 304 -1.67 -12.49 14.22
C PHE A 304 -1.02 -13.88 14.26
N ARG A 305 0.15 -14.00 14.89
CA ARG A 305 0.82 -15.29 15.08
C ARG A 305 -0.02 -16.26 15.92
N SER A 306 -0.64 -15.79 17.00
CA SER A 306 -1.51 -16.62 17.85
C SER A 306 -2.76 -17.12 17.12
N LYS A 307 -3.22 -16.40 16.09
CA LYS A 307 -4.30 -16.80 15.20
C LYS A 307 -3.85 -17.76 14.06
N GLY A 308 -2.58 -18.19 14.08
CA GLY A 308 -2.02 -19.12 13.10
C GLY A 308 -1.67 -18.49 11.75
N VAL A 309 -1.60 -17.14 11.66
CA VAL A 309 -1.21 -16.47 10.42
C VAL A 309 0.30 -16.52 10.27
N PRO A 310 0.84 -17.00 9.12
CA PRO A 310 2.25 -16.85 8.76
C PRO A 310 2.62 -15.36 8.77
N THR A 311 3.43 -14.94 9.75
CA THR A 311 3.67 -13.52 10.04
C THR A 311 5.15 -13.19 10.06
N GLN A 312 5.56 -12.26 9.18
CA GLN A 312 6.89 -11.66 9.14
C GLN A 312 6.89 -10.30 9.84
N PHE A 313 7.90 -10.06 10.65
CA PHE A 313 8.21 -8.73 11.17
C PHE A 313 9.63 -8.34 10.77
N GLU A 314 9.79 -7.12 10.23
CA GLU A 314 11.07 -6.56 9.83
C GLU A 314 11.35 -5.25 10.57
N SER A 315 12.48 -5.18 11.27
CA SER A 315 12.98 -3.94 11.87
C SER A 315 13.87 -3.22 10.87
N ASN A 316 13.49 -2.00 10.49
CA ASN A 316 14.22 -1.16 9.55
C ASN A 316 15.06 -0.12 10.29
N PRO A 317 16.27 0.27 9.80
CA PRO A 317 17.03 1.36 10.39
C PRO A 317 16.33 2.71 10.15
N GLY A 318 16.30 3.57 11.18
CA GLY A 318 15.84 4.96 11.06
C GLY A 318 14.45 5.23 11.65
N ASN A 319 13.95 6.43 11.37
CA ASN A 319 12.66 6.93 11.82
C ASN A 319 11.54 6.60 10.81
N HIS A 320 10.34 7.13 11.08
CA HIS A 320 9.14 6.93 10.27
C HIS A 320 9.28 7.36 8.80
N PHE A 321 10.13 8.35 8.51
CA PHE A 321 10.24 8.95 7.18
C PHE A 321 11.41 8.40 6.34
N LYS A 322 12.18 7.45 6.90
CA LYS A 322 13.31 6.87 6.16
C LYS A 322 12.85 5.80 5.19
N GLU A 323 13.03 6.02 3.89
CA GLU A 323 12.83 5.06 2.80
C GLU A 323 11.42 4.40 2.80
N PRO A 324 10.32 5.20 2.88
CA PRO A 324 8.98 4.62 2.99
C PRO A 324 8.60 3.74 1.79
N ALA A 325 8.91 4.16 0.56
CA ALA A 325 8.63 3.40 -0.64
C ALA A 325 9.35 2.06 -0.66
N LEU A 326 10.65 2.03 -0.30
CA LEU A 326 11.43 0.79 -0.21
C LEU A 326 10.89 -0.17 0.86
N ARG A 327 10.51 0.35 2.04
CA ARG A 327 9.92 -0.49 3.11
C ARG A 327 8.60 -1.09 2.67
N MET A 328 7.77 -0.30 1.98
CA MET A 328 6.51 -0.80 1.43
C MET A 328 6.74 -1.85 0.35
N ALA A 329 7.67 -1.60 -0.56
CA ALA A 329 8.06 -2.55 -1.61
C ALA A 329 8.54 -3.89 -1.05
N ARG A 330 9.35 -3.89 0.03
CA ARG A 330 9.76 -5.12 0.73
C ARG A 330 8.56 -5.89 1.28
N GLY A 331 7.62 -5.20 1.91
CA GLY A 331 6.40 -5.80 2.43
C GLY A 331 5.54 -6.44 1.35
N ILE A 332 5.32 -5.73 0.25
CA ILE A 332 4.60 -6.23 -0.92
C ILE A 332 5.33 -7.45 -1.49
N THR A 333 6.64 -7.33 -1.75
CA THR A 333 7.45 -8.41 -2.32
C THR A 333 7.36 -9.66 -1.46
N TRP A 334 7.53 -9.53 -0.14
CA TRP A 334 7.42 -10.67 0.76
C TRP A 334 6.02 -11.27 0.72
N ALA A 335 4.97 -10.46 0.82
CA ALA A 335 3.59 -10.95 0.88
C ALA A 335 3.18 -11.72 -0.39
N ILE A 336 3.52 -11.21 -1.59
CA ILE A 336 3.14 -11.89 -2.84
C ILE A 336 4.03 -13.10 -3.18
N SER A 337 5.21 -13.22 -2.57
CA SER A 337 6.10 -14.37 -2.72
C SER A 337 5.71 -15.56 -1.85
N GLN A 338 4.77 -15.40 -0.91
CA GLN A 338 4.31 -16.52 -0.09
C GLN A 338 3.40 -17.44 -0.91
N GLN A 339 3.48 -18.74 -0.65
CA GLN A 339 2.52 -19.69 -1.21
C GLN A 339 1.13 -19.46 -0.63
N ALA A 340 0.10 -19.63 -1.44
CA ALA A 340 -1.26 -19.65 -0.90
C ALA A 340 -1.42 -20.88 0.01
N THR A 341 -2.05 -20.68 1.16
CA THR A 341 -2.43 -21.81 2.02
C THR A 341 -3.43 -22.67 1.24
N ASN A 342 -3.14 -23.96 1.07
CA ASN A 342 -4.08 -24.89 0.45
C ASN A 342 -5.40 -24.87 1.24
N ARG A 343 -6.42 -24.32 0.64
CA ARG A 343 -7.79 -24.21 1.20
C ARG A 343 -8.69 -25.28 0.62
#